data_282de636a407f960bf89b9f979d87a01
#
_entry.id   282de636a407f960bf89b9f979d87a01
#
_cell.length_a   1.000
_cell.length_b   1.000
_cell.length_c   1.000
_cell.angle_alpha   90.00
_cell.angle_beta   90.00
_cell.angle_gamma   90.00
#
_symmetry.space_group_name_H-M   'P 1'
#
loop_
_entity.id
_entity.type
_entity.pdbx_description
1 polymer ?
#
loop_
_entity_poly.entity_id
_entity_poly.type
_entity_poly.pdbx_seq_one_letter_code
_entity_poly.pdbx_strand_id
1 'polypeptide(L)'
;MDERMDDVRAVMDAAGSERAAIMGLSEGGCLATAFAAHHPERCRALVLWGAFAKFNSWFATSEKLERFFDYVETDWGTGANIGVWAPSKKDDPLFREWFAKRERASASPAAVVALMRMNMMIDISGILPYVRVPTLVVHRTNDTVVNVEGGRQLASGIPSARLLELPGIDHMPFFGDNADQLTNEVVEFVTGVRPAIGDERTLATVLLTDIVGSTKHAEAIGDKRWHELLDAQNLISRGELTRFRGAEVKTTGDGFLAIFDGPGRAIQCSLALIASVRSLGIEIRAGLHTGEVEVGDNDVRGIAVHVAARVAALAEPSECLVTRTVKDLVAGADVSFLERGKRDLKGITDAIDLFAVVPCR
;
A
#
# COMPACT_ATOMS: atom_id res chain seq x y z
N MET A 1 -28.82 -14.09 11.88
CA MET A 1 -28.42 -13.76 10.51
C MET A 1 -29.26 -12.59 9.99
N ASP A 2 -30.55 -12.59 10.24
CA ASP A 2 -31.50 -11.57 9.75
C ASP A 2 -31.15 -10.15 10.17
N GLU A 3 -30.90 -9.90 11.47
CA GLU A 3 -30.47 -8.59 11.96
C GLU A 3 -29.21 -8.07 11.26
N ARG A 4 -28.25 -8.94 10.96
CA ARG A 4 -27.02 -8.57 10.23
C ARG A 4 -27.30 -8.22 8.78
N MET A 5 -28.30 -8.84 8.12
CA MET A 5 -28.72 -8.46 6.77
C MET A 5 -29.42 -7.11 6.79
N ASP A 6 -30.17 -6.79 7.86
CA ASP A 6 -30.76 -5.46 8.04
C ASP A 6 -29.69 -4.36 8.20
N ASP A 7 -28.58 -4.66 8.89
CA ASP A 7 -27.43 -3.73 8.96
C ASP A 7 -26.86 -3.45 7.57
N VAL A 8 -26.71 -4.48 6.72
CA VAL A 8 -26.25 -4.29 5.33
C VAL A 8 -27.20 -3.39 4.56
N ARG A 9 -28.52 -3.62 4.70
CA ARG A 9 -29.55 -2.76 4.05
C ARG A 9 -29.48 -1.31 4.55
N ALA A 10 -29.38 -1.14 5.87
CA ALA A 10 -29.29 0.21 6.46
C ALA A 10 -28.07 0.98 5.95
N VAL A 11 -26.90 0.33 5.82
CA VAL A 11 -25.70 0.94 5.25
C VAL A 11 -25.91 1.31 3.78
N MET A 12 -26.49 0.42 2.98
CA MET A 12 -26.80 0.70 1.57
C MET A 12 -27.77 1.88 1.43
N ASP A 13 -28.81 1.92 2.25
CA ASP A 13 -29.81 3.00 2.24
C ASP A 13 -29.19 4.35 2.63
N ALA A 14 -28.34 4.35 3.66
CA ALA A 14 -27.60 5.56 4.08
C ALA A 14 -26.63 6.06 3.00
N ALA A 15 -26.06 5.14 2.21
CA ALA A 15 -25.21 5.47 1.06
C ALA A 15 -25.98 5.85 -0.21
N GLY A 16 -27.33 5.82 -0.20
CA GLY A 16 -28.15 6.02 -1.38
C GLY A 16 -27.98 4.94 -2.46
N SER A 17 -27.52 3.76 -2.08
CA SER A 17 -27.25 2.66 -3.00
C SER A 17 -28.46 1.70 -3.09
N GLU A 18 -29.18 1.77 -4.19
CA GLU A 18 -30.30 0.84 -4.42
C GLU A 18 -29.80 -0.59 -4.64
N ARG A 19 -28.65 -0.76 -5.29
CA ARG A 19 -28.10 -2.07 -5.65
C ARG A 19 -26.57 -2.04 -5.66
N ALA A 20 -25.92 -2.95 -4.95
CA ALA A 20 -24.47 -3.01 -4.81
C ALA A 20 -23.86 -4.35 -5.21
N ALA A 21 -22.57 -4.37 -5.55
CA ALA A 21 -21.78 -5.58 -5.45
C ALA A 21 -21.40 -5.78 -3.97
N ILE A 22 -21.61 -6.99 -3.47
CA ILE A 22 -21.34 -7.35 -2.07
C ILE A 22 -20.12 -8.26 -2.03
N MET A 23 -19.12 -7.88 -1.23
CA MET A 23 -17.95 -8.73 -0.99
C MET A 23 -17.97 -9.25 0.45
N GLY A 24 -17.85 -10.54 0.61
CA GLY A 24 -17.74 -11.22 1.89
C GLY A 24 -16.39 -11.89 2.06
N LEU A 25 -15.70 -11.57 3.16
CA LEU A 25 -14.42 -12.17 3.55
C LEU A 25 -14.67 -13.18 4.68
N SER A 26 -14.12 -14.39 4.55
CA SER A 26 -14.19 -15.41 5.60
C SER A 26 -15.64 -15.68 6.05
N GLU A 27 -15.97 -15.57 7.35
CA GLU A 27 -17.34 -15.67 7.86
C GLU A 27 -18.30 -14.60 7.30
N GLY A 28 -17.76 -13.43 6.92
CA GLY A 28 -18.52 -12.39 6.22
C GLY A 28 -19.06 -12.88 4.86
N GLY A 29 -18.42 -13.89 4.27
CA GLY A 29 -18.91 -14.57 3.08
C GLY A 29 -20.25 -15.30 3.33
N CYS A 30 -20.45 -15.83 4.52
CA CYS A 30 -21.72 -16.47 4.89
C CYS A 30 -22.86 -15.44 4.94
N LEU A 31 -22.60 -14.26 5.53
CA LEU A 31 -23.56 -13.16 5.58
C LEU A 31 -23.86 -12.62 4.17
N ALA A 32 -22.81 -12.39 3.37
CA ALA A 32 -22.95 -11.90 2.00
C ALA A 32 -23.75 -12.87 1.12
N THR A 33 -23.50 -14.17 1.28
CA THR A 33 -24.28 -15.23 0.58
C THR A 33 -25.73 -15.23 1.00
N ALA A 34 -26.01 -15.15 2.32
CA ALA A 34 -27.38 -15.08 2.83
C ALA A 34 -28.09 -13.81 2.30
N PHE A 35 -27.41 -12.67 2.31
CA PHE A 35 -27.94 -11.43 1.76
C PHE A 35 -28.28 -11.56 0.27
N ALA A 36 -27.37 -12.09 -0.53
CA ALA A 36 -27.58 -12.27 -1.96
C ALA A 36 -28.73 -13.25 -2.29
N ALA A 37 -28.96 -14.26 -1.44
CA ALA A 37 -30.05 -15.19 -1.59
C ALA A 37 -31.44 -14.61 -1.22
N HIS A 38 -31.50 -13.77 -0.17
CA HIS A 38 -32.75 -13.18 0.35
C HIS A 38 -33.09 -11.83 -0.31
N HIS A 39 -32.07 -11.08 -0.77
CA HIS A 39 -32.23 -9.76 -1.37
C HIS A 39 -31.53 -9.67 -2.75
N PRO A 40 -31.86 -10.55 -3.71
CA PRO A 40 -31.21 -10.56 -5.03
C PRO A 40 -31.42 -9.24 -5.80
N GLU A 41 -32.51 -8.53 -5.53
CA GLU A 41 -32.81 -7.22 -6.11
C GLU A 41 -31.87 -6.12 -5.61
N ARG A 42 -31.28 -6.27 -4.41
CA ARG A 42 -30.30 -5.33 -3.80
C ARG A 42 -28.87 -5.73 -4.11
N CYS A 43 -28.60 -6.95 -4.56
CA CYS A 43 -27.26 -7.46 -4.84
C CYS A 43 -27.06 -7.66 -6.35
N ARG A 44 -26.15 -6.91 -6.97
CA ARG A 44 -25.84 -7.06 -8.41
C ARG A 44 -24.79 -8.12 -8.72
N ALA A 45 -23.88 -8.36 -7.77
CA ALA A 45 -22.81 -9.34 -7.85
C ALA A 45 -22.35 -9.73 -6.45
N LEU A 46 -21.90 -10.97 -6.28
CA LEU A 46 -21.37 -11.48 -5.03
C LEU A 46 -19.91 -11.90 -5.20
N VAL A 47 -19.02 -11.44 -4.33
CA VAL A 47 -17.63 -11.84 -4.27
C VAL A 47 -17.35 -12.49 -2.92
N LEU A 48 -16.85 -13.73 -2.92
CA LEU A 48 -16.57 -14.51 -1.73
C LEU A 48 -15.08 -14.81 -1.66
N TRP A 49 -14.41 -14.22 -0.67
CA TRP A 49 -12.97 -14.39 -0.46
C TRP A 49 -12.68 -15.24 0.77
N GLY A 50 -11.92 -16.35 0.59
CA GLY A 50 -11.51 -17.20 1.70
C GLY A 50 -12.68 -17.66 2.56
N ALA A 51 -13.87 -17.82 1.94
CA ALA A 51 -15.12 -18.06 2.61
C ALA A 51 -15.47 -19.55 2.64
N PHE A 52 -16.51 -19.89 3.39
CA PHE A 52 -16.99 -21.25 3.60
C PHE A 52 -18.52 -21.24 3.75
N ALA A 53 -19.15 -22.40 3.53
CA ALA A 53 -20.59 -22.57 3.75
C ALA A 53 -20.90 -23.02 5.19
N LYS A 54 -20.00 -23.79 5.79
CA LYS A 54 -20.17 -24.37 7.13
C LYS A 54 -18.87 -24.27 7.91
N PHE A 55 -18.92 -23.60 9.06
CA PHE A 55 -17.75 -23.32 9.89
C PHE A 55 -16.96 -24.58 10.28
N ASN A 56 -17.62 -25.58 10.86
CA ASN A 56 -16.95 -26.76 11.39
C ASN A 56 -16.31 -27.70 10.34
N SER A 57 -16.65 -27.52 9.05
CA SER A 57 -16.13 -28.39 7.99
C SER A 57 -14.76 -27.95 7.48
N TRP A 58 -14.43 -26.63 7.55
CA TRP A 58 -13.31 -26.07 6.80
C TRP A 58 -12.39 -25.17 7.59
N PHE A 59 -12.89 -24.53 8.66
CA PHE A 59 -12.14 -23.52 9.41
C PHE A 59 -11.18 -24.10 10.42
N ALA A 60 -11.61 -25.06 11.25
CA ALA A 60 -10.77 -25.43 12.39
C ALA A 60 -10.93 -26.91 12.82
N THR A 61 -9.78 -27.48 13.21
CA THR A 61 -9.78 -28.62 14.15
C THR A 61 -10.04 -28.10 15.57
N SER A 62 -10.49 -28.96 16.47
CA SER A 62 -10.67 -28.61 17.88
C SER A 62 -9.41 -27.96 18.48
N GLU A 63 -8.25 -28.48 18.13
CA GLU A 63 -6.94 -27.96 18.58
C GLU A 63 -6.63 -26.53 18.07
N LYS A 64 -7.01 -26.20 16.84
CA LYS A 64 -6.85 -24.83 16.32
C LYS A 64 -7.78 -23.85 17.02
N LEU A 65 -9.01 -24.27 17.34
CA LEU A 65 -9.97 -23.46 18.08
C LEU A 65 -9.50 -23.21 19.52
N GLU A 66 -9.01 -24.23 20.21
CA GLU A 66 -8.45 -24.09 21.57
C GLU A 66 -7.30 -23.09 21.55
N ARG A 67 -6.33 -23.24 20.65
CA ARG A 67 -5.24 -22.28 20.50
C ARG A 67 -5.71 -20.85 20.18
N PHE A 68 -6.76 -20.71 19.43
CA PHE A 68 -7.33 -19.39 19.13
C PHE A 68 -7.97 -18.78 20.40
N PHE A 69 -8.71 -19.55 21.20
CA PHE A 69 -9.27 -19.05 22.46
C PHE A 69 -8.19 -18.69 23.47
N ASP A 70 -7.16 -19.52 23.62
CA ASP A 70 -6.01 -19.24 24.48
C ASP A 70 -5.33 -17.92 24.03
N TYR A 71 -5.11 -17.74 22.74
CA TYR A 71 -4.57 -16.50 22.21
C TYR A 71 -5.44 -15.28 22.53
N VAL A 72 -6.76 -15.39 22.37
CA VAL A 72 -7.68 -14.29 22.67
C VAL A 72 -7.66 -13.93 24.16
N GLU A 73 -7.49 -14.92 25.03
CA GLU A 73 -7.47 -14.73 26.48
C GLU A 73 -6.14 -14.09 26.96
N THR A 74 -5.00 -14.51 26.35
CA THR A 74 -3.66 -14.14 26.85
C THR A 74 -2.99 -13.02 26.07
N ASP A 75 -3.16 -12.98 24.73
CA ASP A 75 -2.33 -12.18 23.84
C ASP A 75 -3.12 -11.29 22.86
N TRP A 76 -4.44 -11.18 23.03
CA TRP A 76 -5.27 -10.32 22.17
C TRP A 76 -4.80 -8.86 22.20
N GLY A 77 -4.58 -8.28 21.02
CA GLY A 77 -4.10 -6.91 20.88
C GLY A 77 -2.59 -6.75 20.90
N THR A 78 -1.83 -7.87 20.90
CA THR A 78 -0.36 -7.85 20.76
C THR A 78 0.11 -8.02 19.31
N GLY A 79 -0.78 -8.42 18.40
CA GLY A 79 -0.46 -8.74 17.02
C GLY A 79 0.29 -10.06 16.84
N ALA A 80 0.42 -10.89 17.87
CA ALA A 80 1.17 -12.14 17.82
C ALA A 80 0.57 -13.15 16.81
N ASN A 81 -0.75 -13.07 16.58
CA ASN A 81 -1.46 -13.99 15.69
C ASN A 81 -1.36 -13.64 14.19
N ILE A 82 -0.62 -12.60 13.83
CA ILE A 82 -0.48 -12.17 12.42
C ILE A 82 0.02 -13.29 11.52
N GLY A 83 0.92 -14.14 12.03
CA GLY A 83 1.47 -15.29 11.29
C GLY A 83 0.42 -16.35 10.91
N VAL A 84 -0.77 -16.33 11.51
CA VAL A 84 -1.91 -17.18 11.12
C VAL A 84 -2.70 -16.54 9.98
N TRP A 85 -2.94 -15.22 10.06
CA TRP A 85 -3.77 -14.50 9.11
C TRP A 85 -3.02 -14.05 7.85
N ALA A 86 -1.75 -13.71 8.00
CA ALA A 86 -0.86 -13.30 6.92
C ALA A 86 0.56 -13.82 7.19
N PRO A 87 0.84 -15.10 6.95
CA PRO A 87 2.17 -15.70 7.16
C PRO A 87 3.30 -14.99 6.41
N SER A 88 3.02 -14.40 5.25
CA SER A 88 4.02 -13.61 4.50
C SER A 88 4.50 -12.36 5.24
N LYS A 89 3.75 -11.89 6.25
CA LYS A 89 4.03 -10.68 7.05
C LYS A 89 4.43 -10.98 8.50
N LYS A 90 4.64 -12.25 8.87
CA LYS A 90 4.88 -12.67 10.25
C LYS A 90 6.10 -12.02 10.91
N ASP A 91 7.14 -11.73 10.11
CA ASP A 91 8.42 -11.19 10.57
C ASP A 91 8.52 -9.66 10.37
N ASP A 92 7.45 -9.01 9.90
CA ASP A 92 7.38 -7.56 9.70
C ASP A 92 6.88 -6.85 10.98
N PRO A 93 7.75 -6.11 11.70
CA PRO A 93 7.40 -5.48 12.98
C PRO A 93 6.36 -4.37 12.83
N LEU A 94 6.38 -3.62 11.73
CA LEU A 94 5.41 -2.55 11.47
C LEU A 94 4.03 -3.15 11.20
N PHE A 95 4.00 -4.26 10.50
CA PHE A 95 2.77 -4.97 10.21
C PHE A 95 2.17 -5.61 11.47
N ARG A 96 3.00 -6.17 12.33
CA ARG A 96 2.59 -6.69 13.63
C ARG A 96 1.98 -5.59 14.51
N GLU A 97 2.59 -4.41 14.55
CA GLU A 97 2.06 -3.26 15.30
C GLU A 97 0.71 -2.79 14.74
N TRP A 98 0.60 -2.68 13.41
CA TRP A 98 -0.66 -2.37 12.75
C TRP A 98 -1.75 -3.39 13.10
N PHE A 99 -1.43 -4.68 13.05
CA PHE A 99 -2.37 -5.76 13.35
C PHE A 99 -2.81 -5.71 14.83
N ALA A 100 -1.88 -5.48 15.75
CA ALA A 100 -2.17 -5.27 17.16
C ALA A 100 -3.14 -4.11 17.41
N LYS A 101 -2.93 -2.98 16.72
CA LYS A 101 -3.83 -1.82 16.78
C LYS A 101 -5.22 -2.18 16.24
N ARG A 102 -5.29 -2.92 15.13
CA ARG A 102 -6.53 -3.39 14.54
C ARG A 102 -7.30 -4.29 15.52
N GLU A 103 -6.64 -5.27 16.14
CA GLU A 103 -7.27 -6.14 17.15
C GLU A 103 -7.91 -5.34 18.29
N ARG A 104 -7.14 -4.43 18.91
CA ARG A 104 -7.64 -3.59 20.01
C ARG A 104 -8.78 -2.66 19.61
N ALA A 105 -8.78 -2.16 18.38
CA ALA A 105 -9.82 -1.27 17.87
C ALA A 105 -11.09 -2.00 17.43
N SER A 106 -11.00 -3.30 17.11
CA SER A 106 -12.12 -4.05 16.54
C SER A 106 -13.06 -4.62 17.59
N ALA A 107 -12.54 -5.23 18.65
CA ALA A 107 -13.36 -5.87 19.67
C ALA A 107 -12.58 -6.15 20.97
N SER A 108 -13.30 -6.25 22.10
CA SER A 108 -12.73 -6.79 23.34
C SER A 108 -12.55 -8.32 23.24
N PRO A 109 -11.63 -8.92 24.01
CA PRO A 109 -11.47 -10.37 24.09
C PRO A 109 -12.79 -11.13 24.29
N ALA A 110 -13.61 -10.68 25.22
CA ALA A 110 -14.91 -11.31 25.49
C ALA A 110 -15.86 -11.25 24.28
N ALA A 111 -15.88 -10.13 23.55
CA ALA A 111 -16.69 -9.99 22.34
C ALA A 111 -16.17 -10.91 21.20
N VAL A 112 -14.87 -11.08 21.09
CA VAL A 112 -14.26 -12.00 20.09
C VAL A 112 -14.64 -13.46 20.39
N VAL A 113 -14.57 -13.88 21.67
CA VAL A 113 -15.01 -15.23 22.09
C VAL A 113 -16.48 -15.44 21.79
N ALA A 114 -17.34 -14.47 22.11
CA ALA A 114 -18.77 -14.54 21.84
C ALA A 114 -19.06 -14.64 20.34
N LEU A 115 -18.40 -13.82 19.52
CA LEU A 115 -18.50 -13.85 18.06
C LEU A 115 -18.05 -15.20 17.50
N MET A 116 -16.93 -15.73 17.96
CA MET A 116 -16.40 -17.00 17.49
C MET A 116 -17.38 -18.15 17.79
N ARG A 117 -17.94 -18.19 19.01
CA ARG A 117 -18.95 -19.19 19.39
C ARG A 117 -20.20 -19.11 18.51
N MET A 118 -20.63 -17.91 18.16
CA MET A 118 -21.75 -17.70 17.24
C MET A 118 -21.39 -18.17 15.82
N ASN A 119 -20.20 -17.87 15.34
CA ASN A 119 -19.72 -18.26 14.01
C ASN A 119 -19.60 -19.78 13.87
N MET A 120 -19.26 -20.49 14.95
CA MET A 120 -19.22 -21.97 14.98
C MET A 120 -20.56 -22.64 14.66
N MET A 121 -21.68 -21.92 14.81
CA MET A 121 -23.02 -22.41 14.51
C MET A 121 -23.48 -22.11 13.07
N ILE A 122 -22.65 -21.42 12.27
CA ILE A 122 -22.99 -21.05 10.91
C ILE A 122 -23.00 -22.29 10.00
N ASP A 123 -24.13 -22.51 9.34
CA ASP A 123 -24.32 -23.45 8.24
C ASP A 123 -25.30 -22.84 7.24
N ILE A 124 -24.77 -22.42 6.08
CA ILE A 124 -25.55 -21.83 4.98
C ILE A 124 -25.65 -22.77 3.78
N SER A 125 -25.28 -24.04 3.94
CA SER A 125 -25.26 -25.00 2.81
C SER A 125 -26.61 -25.12 2.13
N GLY A 126 -27.70 -25.03 2.90
CA GLY A 126 -29.06 -25.14 2.39
C GLY A 126 -29.53 -23.98 1.51
N ILE A 127 -28.89 -22.80 1.61
CA ILE A 127 -29.30 -21.61 0.82
C ILE A 127 -28.49 -21.41 -0.46
N LEU A 128 -27.35 -22.08 -0.62
CA LEU A 128 -26.47 -21.92 -1.80
C LEU A 128 -27.21 -22.05 -3.13
N PRO A 129 -28.15 -23.06 -3.34
CA PRO A 129 -28.88 -23.20 -4.58
C PRO A 129 -29.84 -22.04 -4.91
N TYR A 130 -30.12 -21.16 -3.94
CA TYR A 130 -31.03 -20.03 -4.12
C TYR A 130 -30.30 -18.72 -4.47
N VAL A 131 -28.97 -18.69 -4.44
CA VAL A 131 -28.20 -17.54 -4.90
C VAL A 131 -28.31 -17.42 -6.42
N ARG A 132 -28.91 -16.32 -6.89
CA ARG A 132 -29.22 -16.09 -8.33
C ARG A 132 -28.33 -15.01 -8.96
N VAL A 133 -27.54 -14.31 -8.17
CA VAL A 133 -26.67 -13.24 -8.67
C VAL A 133 -25.34 -13.80 -9.18
N PRO A 134 -24.70 -13.14 -10.15
CA PRO A 134 -23.35 -13.51 -10.57
C PRO A 134 -22.44 -13.60 -9.34
N THR A 135 -21.71 -14.69 -9.20
CA THR A 135 -20.89 -14.96 -8.02
C THR A 135 -19.45 -15.30 -8.41
N LEU A 136 -18.49 -14.64 -7.80
CA LEU A 136 -17.07 -14.95 -7.88
C LEU A 136 -16.60 -15.47 -6.51
N VAL A 137 -16.14 -16.71 -6.48
CA VAL A 137 -15.49 -17.31 -5.31
C VAL A 137 -14.00 -17.27 -5.55
N VAL A 138 -13.26 -16.64 -4.63
CA VAL A 138 -11.79 -16.55 -4.70
C VAL A 138 -11.17 -17.18 -3.46
N HIS A 139 -10.16 -18.03 -3.64
CA HIS A 139 -9.53 -18.73 -2.54
C HIS A 139 -8.04 -18.95 -2.82
N ARG A 140 -7.18 -18.78 -1.81
CA ARG A 140 -5.77 -19.21 -1.92
C ARG A 140 -5.66 -20.72 -1.61
N THR A 141 -4.88 -21.43 -2.42
CA THR A 141 -4.79 -22.88 -2.35
C THR A 141 -4.25 -23.43 -1.04
N ASN A 142 -3.40 -22.66 -0.36
CA ASN A 142 -2.79 -23.05 0.92
C ASN A 142 -3.17 -22.06 2.05
N ASP A 143 -4.35 -21.47 1.97
CA ASP A 143 -4.89 -20.58 3.02
C ASP A 143 -4.78 -21.25 4.39
N THR A 144 -4.13 -20.56 5.34
CA THR A 144 -3.82 -21.10 6.67
C THR A 144 -5.00 -21.07 7.64
N VAL A 145 -6.04 -20.29 7.32
CA VAL A 145 -7.23 -20.10 8.17
C VAL A 145 -8.39 -20.95 7.66
N VAL A 146 -8.77 -20.77 6.38
CA VAL A 146 -9.87 -21.49 5.75
C VAL A 146 -9.34 -22.38 4.65
N ASN A 147 -9.63 -23.68 4.75
CA ASN A 147 -9.23 -24.62 3.71
C ASN A 147 -9.89 -24.29 2.37
N VAL A 148 -9.16 -24.39 1.26
CA VAL A 148 -9.65 -24.13 -0.11
C VAL A 148 -10.92 -24.94 -0.47
N GLU A 149 -11.11 -26.09 0.14
CA GLU A 149 -12.33 -26.90 -0.05
C GLU A 149 -13.61 -26.16 0.36
N GLY A 150 -13.52 -25.18 1.30
CA GLY A 150 -14.64 -24.29 1.61
C GLY A 150 -15.06 -23.45 0.41
N GLY A 151 -14.10 -22.90 -0.32
CA GLY A 151 -14.34 -22.18 -1.58
C GLY A 151 -14.89 -23.08 -2.68
N ARG A 152 -14.36 -24.28 -2.82
CA ARG A 152 -14.84 -25.28 -3.79
C ARG A 152 -16.28 -25.69 -3.52
N GLN A 153 -16.63 -25.89 -2.24
CA GLN A 153 -18.00 -26.18 -1.83
C GLN A 153 -18.96 -25.04 -2.16
N LEU A 154 -18.59 -23.79 -1.88
CA LEU A 154 -19.39 -22.62 -2.24
C LEU A 154 -19.59 -22.55 -3.75
N ALA A 155 -18.54 -22.71 -4.54
CA ALA A 155 -18.61 -22.63 -6.00
C ALA A 155 -19.47 -23.76 -6.59
N SER A 156 -19.42 -24.98 -6.04
CA SER A 156 -20.25 -26.09 -6.52
C SER A 156 -21.68 -25.97 -6.08
N GLY A 157 -21.99 -25.32 -4.95
CA GLY A 157 -23.33 -25.15 -4.42
C GLY A 157 -24.11 -23.97 -5.00
N ILE A 158 -23.41 -22.95 -5.55
CA ILE A 158 -24.03 -21.76 -6.12
C ILE A 158 -24.08 -21.88 -7.65
N PRO A 159 -25.28 -21.92 -8.29
CA PRO A 159 -25.41 -22.21 -9.72
C PRO A 159 -24.68 -21.29 -10.67
N SER A 160 -24.48 -20.01 -10.28
CA SER A 160 -23.84 -18.97 -11.11
C SER A 160 -22.39 -18.68 -10.70
N ALA A 161 -21.79 -19.51 -9.84
CA ALA A 161 -20.47 -19.23 -9.29
C ALA A 161 -19.33 -19.59 -10.25
N ARG A 162 -18.37 -18.70 -10.34
CA ARG A 162 -17.02 -18.93 -10.89
C ARG A 162 -16.03 -19.07 -9.73
N LEU A 163 -15.24 -20.13 -9.74
CA LEU A 163 -14.14 -20.30 -8.78
C LEU A 163 -12.83 -19.80 -9.38
N LEU A 164 -12.11 -19.00 -8.61
CA LEU A 164 -10.74 -18.58 -8.87
C LEU A 164 -9.84 -19.05 -7.72
N GLU A 165 -9.00 -20.05 -7.99
CA GLU A 165 -7.97 -20.48 -7.06
C GLU A 165 -6.67 -19.75 -7.37
N LEU A 166 -6.07 -19.12 -6.36
CA LEU A 166 -4.80 -18.43 -6.46
C LEU A 166 -3.73 -19.16 -5.63
N PRO A 167 -2.47 -19.22 -6.07
CA PRO A 167 -1.41 -19.71 -5.21
C PRO A 167 -1.23 -18.77 -4.01
N GLY A 168 -0.80 -19.30 -2.87
CA GLY A 168 -0.51 -18.50 -1.69
C GLY A 168 -1.03 -19.08 -0.39
N ILE A 169 -0.60 -18.50 0.71
CA ILE A 169 -0.83 -18.97 2.08
C ILE A 169 -1.60 -17.98 2.96
N ASP A 170 -1.62 -16.69 2.59
CA ASP A 170 -2.26 -15.65 3.40
C ASP A 170 -3.79 -15.72 3.28
N HIS A 171 -4.46 -15.64 4.42
CA HIS A 171 -5.91 -15.53 4.44
C HIS A 171 -6.39 -14.12 4.08
N MET A 172 -5.63 -13.09 4.49
CA MET A 172 -5.99 -11.70 4.19
C MET A 172 -5.78 -11.38 2.70
N PRO A 173 -6.78 -10.81 1.99
CA PRO A 173 -6.73 -10.59 0.54
C PRO A 173 -5.65 -9.62 0.08
N PHE A 174 -5.35 -8.60 0.89
CA PHE A 174 -4.52 -7.46 0.50
C PHE A 174 -3.02 -7.70 0.65
N PHE A 175 -2.61 -8.94 0.96
CA PHE A 175 -1.20 -9.31 1.18
C PHE A 175 -0.82 -10.53 0.34
N GLY A 176 0.50 -10.72 0.15
CA GLY A 176 1.06 -11.79 -0.66
C GLY A 176 1.21 -11.39 -2.13
N ASP A 177 1.94 -12.21 -2.87
CA ASP A 177 2.44 -11.92 -4.22
C ASP A 177 1.34 -11.72 -5.29
N ASN A 178 0.11 -12.11 -4.99
CA ASN A 178 -1.03 -12.04 -5.93
C ASN A 178 -2.16 -11.11 -5.48
N ALA A 179 -1.88 -10.16 -4.57
CA ALA A 179 -2.88 -9.20 -4.11
C ALA A 179 -3.42 -8.31 -5.26
N ASP A 180 -2.53 -7.87 -6.15
CA ASP A 180 -2.91 -7.07 -7.34
C ASP A 180 -3.72 -7.90 -8.33
N GLN A 181 -3.32 -9.15 -8.58
CA GLN A 181 -4.09 -10.06 -9.44
C GLN A 181 -5.50 -10.25 -8.89
N LEU A 182 -5.64 -10.46 -7.59
CA LEU A 182 -6.94 -10.56 -6.93
C LEU A 182 -7.78 -9.30 -7.14
N THR A 183 -7.19 -8.13 -6.87
CA THR A 183 -7.88 -6.85 -7.02
C THR A 183 -8.39 -6.67 -8.44
N ASN A 184 -7.56 -6.96 -9.44
CA ASN A 184 -7.90 -6.85 -10.85
C ASN A 184 -9.04 -7.82 -11.23
N GLU A 185 -9.01 -9.07 -10.78
CA GLU A 185 -10.07 -10.05 -11.04
C GLU A 185 -11.40 -9.64 -10.41
N VAL A 186 -11.38 -9.10 -9.20
CA VAL A 186 -12.57 -8.58 -8.53
C VAL A 186 -13.13 -7.35 -9.25
N VAL A 187 -12.27 -6.39 -9.63
CA VAL A 187 -12.68 -5.20 -10.36
C VAL A 187 -13.28 -5.59 -11.72
N GLU A 188 -12.61 -6.45 -12.48
CA GLU A 188 -13.11 -6.95 -13.77
C GLU A 188 -14.47 -7.65 -13.60
N PHE A 189 -14.60 -8.51 -12.61
CA PHE A 189 -15.85 -9.21 -12.36
C PHE A 189 -17.01 -8.27 -12.00
N VAL A 190 -16.74 -7.25 -11.19
CA VAL A 190 -17.77 -6.31 -10.71
C VAL A 190 -18.12 -5.27 -11.75
N THR A 191 -17.15 -4.78 -12.54
CA THR A 191 -17.32 -3.67 -13.47
C THR A 191 -17.49 -4.10 -14.92
N GLY A 192 -17.08 -5.33 -15.27
CA GLY A 192 -16.97 -5.80 -16.64
C GLY A 192 -15.78 -5.22 -17.40
N VAL A 193 -14.94 -4.44 -16.74
CA VAL A 193 -13.76 -3.79 -17.33
C VAL A 193 -12.52 -4.32 -16.62
N ARG A 194 -11.65 -4.96 -17.38
CA ARG A 194 -10.35 -5.36 -16.85
C ARG A 194 -9.51 -4.11 -16.64
N PRO A 195 -9.01 -3.85 -15.40
CA PRO A 195 -8.08 -2.77 -15.20
C PRO A 195 -6.90 -2.94 -16.16
N ALA A 196 -6.48 -1.86 -16.81
CA ALA A 196 -5.28 -1.93 -17.61
C ALA A 196 -4.14 -2.33 -16.65
N ILE A 197 -3.59 -3.53 -16.85
CA ILE A 197 -2.32 -3.91 -16.26
C ILE A 197 -1.28 -3.13 -17.08
N GLY A 198 -1.19 -1.82 -16.82
CA GLY A 198 -0.04 -1.03 -17.18
C GLY A 198 0.95 -1.19 -16.03
N ASP A 199 2.23 -1.36 -16.33
CA ASP A 199 3.26 -0.90 -15.42
C ASP A 199 2.72 0.41 -14.85
N GLU A 200 2.51 0.51 -13.52
CA GLU A 200 1.97 1.73 -12.89
C GLU A 200 3.01 2.84 -13.05
N ARG A 201 3.18 3.27 -14.30
CA ARG A 201 3.96 4.45 -14.61
C ARG A 201 3.14 5.67 -14.24
N THR A 202 3.60 6.35 -13.25
CA THR A 202 3.03 7.63 -12.86
C THR A 202 3.98 8.75 -13.22
N LEU A 203 3.42 9.89 -13.60
CA LEU A 203 4.22 11.09 -13.77
C LEU A 203 4.56 11.64 -12.39
N ALA A 204 5.83 11.62 -12.04
CA ALA A 204 6.30 12.13 -10.76
C ALA A 204 7.51 13.06 -10.93
N THR A 205 7.68 13.98 -9.99
CA THR A 205 8.92 14.74 -9.85
C THR A 205 9.83 14.03 -8.88
N VAL A 206 10.97 13.59 -9.37
CA VAL A 206 12.01 12.90 -8.60
C VAL A 206 12.98 13.93 -8.03
N LEU A 207 13.17 13.89 -6.72
CA LEU A 207 14.18 14.65 -5.99
C LEU A 207 15.26 13.69 -5.50
N LEU A 208 16.51 13.98 -5.85
CA LEU A 208 17.70 13.37 -5.25
C LEU A 208 18.53 14.42 -4.56
N THR A 209 19.01 14.09 -3.38
CA THR A 209 19.95 14.91 -2.61
C THR A 209 21.22 14.12 -2.30
N ASP A 210 22.30 14.83 -2.02
CA ASP A 210 23.61 14.27 -1.69
C ASP A 210 24.41 15.25 -0.83
N ILE A 211 25.16 14.76 0.19
CA ILE A 211 26.02 15.60 1.02
C ILE A 211 27.31 15.91 0.27
N VAL A 212 27.66 17.17 0.22
CA VAL A 212 28.89 17.61 -0.43
C VAL A 212 30.10 17.17 0.38
N GLY A 213 30.97 16.37 -0.24
CA GLY A 213 32.23 15.94 0.41
C GLY A 213 32.04 14.99 1.60
N SER A 214 30.98 14.18 1.59
CA SER A 214 30.59 13.23 2.64
C SER A 214 31.75 12.38 3.16
N THR A 215 32.56 11.81 2.28
CA THR A 215 33.74 11.01 2.65
C THR A 215 34.74 11.79 3.49
N LYS A 216 35.03 13.04 3.10
CA LYS A 216 35.96 13.91 3.85
C LYS A 216 35.38 14.30 5.23
N HIS A 217 34.06 14.52 5.29
CA HIS A 217 33.41 14.80 6.57
C HIS A 217 33.48 13.58 7.49
N ALA A 218 33.16 12.38 6.98
CA ALA A 218 33.25 11.13 7.74
C ALA A 218 34.68 10.91 8.30
N GLU A 219 35.72 11.08 7.46
CA GLU A 219 37.12 10.97 7.88
C GLU A 219 37.48 11.98 8.96
N ALA A 220 36.99 13.21 8.87
CA ALA A 220 37.32 14.28 9.78
C ALA A 220 36.71 14.15 11.18
N ILE A 221 35.45 13.63 11.27
CA ILE A 221 34.70 13.54 12.54
C ILE A 221 34.64 12.15 13.13
N GLY A 222 34.97 11.11 12.34
CA GLY A 222 34.93 9.70 12.70
C GLY A 222 33.54 9.08 12.63
N ASP A 223 33.49 7.76 12.46
CA ASP A 223 32.27 6.99 12.11
C ASP A 223 31.09 7.24 13.06
N LYS A 224 31.31 7.28 14.37
CA LYS A 224 30.24 7.45 15.34
C LYS A 224 29.51 8.79 15.16
N ARG A 225 30.31 9.89 15.11
CA ARG A 225 29.74 11.24 14.91
C ARG A 225 29.12 11.41 13.52
N TRP A 226 29.69 10.72 12.53
CA TRP A 226 29.13 10.70 11.19
C TRP A 226 27.74 10.06 11.16
N HIS A 227 27.54 8.92 11.83
CA HIS A 227 26.21 8.29 11.93
C HIS A 227 25.22 9.19 12.68
N GLU A 228 25.61 9.81 13.80
CA GLU A 228 24.75 10.76 14.53
C GLU A 228 24.33 11.95 13.66
N LEU A 229 25.24 12.43 12.81
CA LEU A 229 24.96 13.52 11.85
C LEU A 229 23.98 13.08 10.75
N LEU A 230 24.17 11.88 10.18
CA LEU A 230 23.26 11.31 9.19
C LEU A 230 21.86 11.09 9.77
N ASP A 231 21.74 10.62 11.00
CA ASP A 231 20.46 10.47 11.68
C ASP A 231 19.75 11.81 11.86
N ALA A 232 20.48 12.84 12.27
CA ALA A 232 19.94 14.19 12.39
C ALA A 232 19.50 14.77 11.04
N GLN A 233 20.30 14.58 9.99
CA GLN A 233 19.94 14.97 8.62
C GLN A 233 18.69 14.24 8.14
N ASN A 234 18.60 12.93 8.36
CA ASN A 234 17.43 12.12 7.98
C ASN A 234 16.16 12.61 8.69
N LEU A 235 16.26 12.97 9.96
CA LEU A 235 15.12 13.51 10.71
C LEU A 235 14.64 14.85 10.12
N ILE A 236 15.56 15.78 9.83
CA ILE A 236 15.25 17.05 9.16
C ILE A 236 14.60 16.77 7.79
N SER A 237 15.18 15.86 7.02
CA SER A 237 14.71 15.54 5.67
C SER A 237 13.27 15.01 5.67
N ARG A 238 12.95 14.09 6.58
CA ARG A 238 11.59 13.57 6.74
C ARG A 238 10.60 14.63 7.18
N GLY A 239 11.02 15.56 8.04
CA GLY A 239 10.21 16.70 8.43
C GLY A 239 9.82 17.60 7.26
N GLU A 240 10.79 17.97 6.42
CA GLU A 240 10.54 18.80 5.24
C GLU A 240 9.74 18.02 4.16
N LEU A 241 10.03 16.74 3.93
CA LEU A 241 9.23 15.92 3.04
C LEU A 241 7.75 15.89 3.46
N THR A 242 7.47 15.67 4.74
CA THR A 242 6.10 15.69 5.27
C THR A 242 5.43 17.04 5.06
N ARG A 243 6.15 18.13 5.33
CA ARG A 243 5.67 19.51 5.16
C ARG A 243 5.27 19.81 3.72
N PHE A 244 6.04 19.34 2.74
CA PHE A 244 5.79 19.58 1.32
C PHE A 244 5.09 18.41 0.61
N ARG A 245 4.58 17.42 1.36
CA ARG A 245 3.86 16.25 0.85
C ARG A 245 4.67 15.43 -0.16
N GLY A 246 5.98 15.31 0.09
CA GLY A 246 6.85 14.39 -0.64
C GLY A 246 6.80 13.01 -0.01
N ALA A 247 6.95 11.97 -0.84
CA ALA A 247 7.11 10.60 -0.39
C ALA A 247 8.59 10.20 -0.43
N GLU A 248 9.15 9.82 0.74
CA GLU A 248 10.48 9.21 0.81
C GLU A 248 10.43 7.84 0.15
N VAL A 249 11.35 7.58 -0.77
CA VAL A 249 11.49 6.26 -1.40
C VAL A 249 12.56 5.45 -0.65
N LYS A 250 13.75 6.01 -0.53
CA LYS A 250 14.87 5.41 0.21
C LYS A 250 15.97 6.41 0.51
N THR A 251 16.78 6.11 1.52
CA THR A 251 18.08 6.76 1.73
C THR A 251 19.11 6.17 0.77
N THR A 252 20.02 7.01 0.29
CA THR A 252 21.11 6.64 -0.63
C THR A 252 22.48 6.66 0.03
N GLY A 253 22.53 6.42 1.33
CA GLY A 253 23.73 6.54 2.17
C GLY A 253 23.82 7.91 2.82
N ASP A 254 24.38 8.89 2.15
CA ASP A 254 24.53 10.28 2.56
C ASP A 254 23.51 11.25 1.93
N GLY A 255 22.56 10.72 1.18
CA GLY A 255 21.46 11.47 0.60
C GLY A 255 20.16 10.68 0.64
N PHE A 256 19.13 11.14 -0.07
CA PHE A 256 17.90 10.39 -0.21
C PHE A 256 17.21 10.63 -1.57
N LEU A 257 16.37 9.68 -1.91
CA LEU A 257 15.48 9.70 -3.05
C LEU A 257 14.05 9.94 -2.56
N ALA A 258 13.38 10.94 -3.11
CA ALA A 258 11.97 11.20 -2.86
C ALA A 258 11.22 11.51 -4.16
N ILE A 259 9.90 11.32 -4.14
CA ILE A 259 9.00 11.66 -5.24
C ILE A 259 7.90 12.62 -4.78
N PHE A 260 7.42 13.42 -5.73
CA PHE A 260 6.34 14.38 -5.55
C PHE A 260 5.36 14.28 -6.71
N ASP A 261 4.11 14.58 -6.46
CA ASP A 261 3.04 14.69 -7.44
C ASP A 261 3.10 16.00 -8.27
N GLY A 262 4.07 16.88 -7.99
CA GLY A 262 4.29 18.10 -8.75
C GLY A 262 5.61 18.80 -8.44
N PRO A 263 6.21 19.44 -9.46
CA PRO A 263 7.55 20.02 -9.36
C PRO A 263 7.64 21.24 -8.44
N GLY A 264 6.58 22.01 -8.30
CA GLY A 264 6.59 23.21 -7.43
C GLY A 264 6.88 22.86 -5.96
N ARG A 265 6.23 21.79 -5.44
CA ARG A 265 6.49 21.29 -4.06
C ARG A 265 7.86 20.68 -3.92
N ALA A 266 8.34 19.97 -4.92
CA ALA A 266 9.68 19.40 -4.93
C ALA A 266 10.78 20.49 -4.87
N ILE A 267 10.60 21.58 -5.63
CA ILE A 267 11.50 22.75 -5.58
C ILE A 267 11.50 23.39 -4.18
N GLN A 268 10.32 23.67 -3.64
CA GLN A 268 10.21 24.29 -2.31
C GLN A 268 10.81 23.39 -1.23
N CYS A 269 10.57 22.09 -1.28
CA CYS A 269 11.18 21.12 -0.37
C CYS A 269 12.71 21.13 -0.47
N SER A 270 13.26 21.09 -1.69
CA SER A 270 14.72 21.08 -1.89
C SER A 270 15.39 22.35 -1.35
N LEU A 271 14.79 23.53 -1.53
CA LEU A 271 15.30 24.79 -0.99
C LEU A 271 15.23 24.82 0.54
N ALA A 272 14.13 24.31 1.12
CA ALA A 272 13.97 24.20 2.56
C ALA A 272 15.02 23.24 3.16
N LEU A 273 15.24 22.09 2.54
CA LEU A 273 16.26 21.11 2.92
C LEU A 273 17.67 21.74 2.92
N ILE A 274 18.05 22.38 1.81
CA ILE A 274 19.35 23.07 1.67
C ILE A 274 19.54 24.09 2.80
N ALA A 275 18.50 24.82 3.17
CA ALA A 275 18.56 25.79 4.25
C ALA A 275 18.66 25.13 5.64
N SER A 276 17.86 24.11 5.89
CA SER A 276 17.73 23.46 7.21
C SER A 276 18.98 22.69 7.62
N VAL A 277 19.63 21.97 6.68
CA VAL A 277 20.81 21.16 6.99
C VAL A 277 22.06 21.99 7.31
N ARG A 278 22.09 23.28 6.98
CA ARG A 278 23.16 24.17 7.35
C ARG A 278 23.37 24.26 8.87
N SER A 279 22.31 24.06 9.64
CA SER A 279 22.37 23.99 11.10
C SER A 279 23.24 22.84 11.62
N LEU A 280 23.45 21.81 10.81
CA LEU A 280 24.32 20.67 11.09
C LEU A 280 25.77 20.88 10.64
N GLY A 281 26.10 22.03 10.03
CA GLY A 281 27.40 22.30 9.48
C GLY A 281 27.75 21.57 8.19
N ILE A 282 26.74 21.06 7.49
CA ILE A 282 26.89 20.38 6.19
C ILE A 282 26.20 21.15 5.08
N GLU A 283 26.64 20.91 3.85
CA GLU A 283 26.01 21.37 2.65
C GLU A 283 25.51 20.17 1.84
N ILE A 284 24.33 20.30 1.28
CA ILE A 284 23.78 19.33 0.32
C ILE A 284 23.62 19.96 -1.06
N ARG A 285 23.58 19.13 -2.07
CA ARG A 285 23.17 19.46 -3.42
C ARG A 285 21.91 18.67 -3.77
N ALA A 286 21.06 19.26 -4.60
CA ALA A 286 19.79 18.67 -4.99
C ALA A 286 19.61 18.67 -6.51
N GLY A 287 19.04 17.59 -7.04
CA GLY A 287 18.68 17.47 -8.45
C GLY A 287 17.23 17.03 -8.62
N LEU A 288 16.50 17.72 -9.52
CA LEU A 288 15.11 17.40 -9.83
C LEU A 288 14.90 17.12 -11.30
N HIS A 289 14.09 16.11 -11.56
CA HIS A 289 13.54 15.82 -12.89
C HIS A 289 12.10 15.34 -12.76
N THR A 290 11.26 15.69 -13.72
CA THR A 290 9.88 15.18 -13.83
C THR A 290 9.78 14.26 -15.03
N GLY A 291 9.29 13.07 -14.82
CA GLY A 291 9.08 12.06 -15.86
C GLY A 291 8.29 10.87 -15.33
N GLU A 292 8.00 9.93 -16.21
CA GLU A 292 7.33 8.69 -15.82
C GLU A 292 8.26 7.80 -14.99
N VAL A 293 7.71 7.29 -13.89
CA VAL A 293 8.36 6.35 -12.98
C VAL A 293 7.44 5.18 -12.67
N GLU A 294 8.01 4.03 -12.43
CA GLU A 294 7.34 2.86 -11.86
C GLU A 294 7.52 2.90 -10.35
N VAL A 295 6.41 2.95 -9.60
CA VAL A 295 6.42 2.97 -8.14
C VAL A 295 6.16 1.55 -7.64
N GLY A 296 7.16 0.94 -6.99
CA GLY A 296 7.03 -0.35 -6.30
C GLY A 296 6.95 -0.19 -4.78
N ASP A 297 6.81 -1.28 -4.05
CA ASP A 297 6.58 -1.28 -2.59
C ASP A 297 7.63 -0.50 -1.77
N ASN A 298 8.89 -0.48 -2.19
CA ASN A 298 9.97 0.25 -1.52
C ASN A 298 11.02 0.80 -2.51
N ASP A 299 10.69 0.94 -3.78
CA ASP A 299 11.60 1.46 -4.80
C ASP A 299 10.82 2.21 -5.89
N VAL A 300 11.53 3.12 -6.55
CA VAL A 300 11.04 3.83 -7.74
C VAL A 300 12.03 3.60 -8.86
N ARG A 301 11.51 3.17 -10.01
CA ARG A 301 12.30 2.82 -11.19
C ARG A 301 11.91 3.69 -12.37
N GLY A 302 12.81 3.77 -13.34
CA GLY A 302 12.58 4.48 -14.58
C GLY A 302 13.71 5.43 -14.92
N ILE A 303 13.72 5.87 -16.16
CA ILE A 303 14.77 6.76 -16.69
C ILE A 303 14.80 8.10 -15.94
N ALA A 304 13.64 8.54 -15.45
CA ALA A 304 13.50 9.79 -14.70
C ALA A 304 14.34 9.80 -13.41
N VAL A 305 14.47 8.66 -12.72
CA VAL A 305 15.31 8.51 -11.53
C VAL A 305 16.78 8.68 -11.90
N HIS A 306 17.22 8.07 -13.03
CA HIS A 306 18.59 8.19 -13.50
C HIS A 306 18.93 9.62 -13.91
N VAL A 307 18.00 10.31 -14.59
CA VAL A 307 18.16 11.72 -14.94
C VAL A 307 18.32 12.58 -13.70
N ALA A 308 17.41 12.47 -12.73
CA ALA A 308 17.48 13.24 -11.47
C ALA A 308 18.81 13.00 -10.73
N ALA A 309 19.30 11.75 -10.67
CA ALA A 309 20.59 11.43 -10.05
C ALA A 309 21.77 12.12 -10.76
N ARG A 310 21.78 12.15 -12.07
CA ARG A 310 22.83 12.83 -12.85
C ARG A 310 22.77 14.34 -12.68
N VAL A 311 21.55 14.90 -12.61
CA VAL A 311 21.33 16.33 -12.34
C VAL A 311 21.84 16.70 -10.96
N ALA A 312 21.52 15.91 -9.92
CA ALA A 312 22.03 16.14 -8.57
C ALA A 312 23.58 16.10 -8.51
N ALA A 313 24.19 15.16 -9.23
CA ALA A 313 25.65 15.05 -9.29
C ALA A 313 26.35 16.26 -9.96
N LEU A 314 25.64 17.02 -10.80
CA LEU A 314 26.15 18.22 -11.47
C LEU A 314 25.87 19.52 -10.69
N ALA A 315 25.04 19.46 -9.65
CA ALA A 315 24.73 20.64 -8.84
C ALA A 315 25.93 21.04 -7.96
N GLU A 316 26.11 22.36 -7.80
CA GLU A 316 27.10 22.95 -6.92
C GLU A 316 26.66 22.79 -5.44
N PRO A 317 27.57 22.99 -4.46
CA PRO A 317 27.21 23.01 -3.06
C PRO A 317 26.06 23.99 -2.76
N SER A 318 25.08 23.55 -1.99
CA SER A 318 23.88 24.33 -1.65
C SER A 318 23.03 24.76 -2.86
N GLU A 319 23.13 24.05 -3.99
CA GLU A 319 22.36 24.32 -5.21
C GLU A 319 21.24 23.30 -5.40
N CYS A 320 20.10 23.80 -5.87
CA CYS A 320 19.02 23.00 -6.43
C CYS A 320 19.06 23.12 -7.97
N LEU A 321 19.43 22.05 -8.65
CA LEU A 321 19.51 21.99 -10.11
C LEU A 321 18.33 21.23 -10.70
N VAL A 322 17.70 21.76 -11.74
CA VAL A 322 16.51 21.20 -12.35
C VAL A 322 16.66 21.08 -13.87
N THR A 323 15.93 20.15 -14.45
CA THR A 323 15.83 20.03 -15.92
C THR A 323 14.83 21.02 -16.50
N ARG A 324 14.89 21.24 -17.84
CA ARG A 324 13.91 22.04 -18.59
C ARG A 324 12.47 21.60 -18.32
N THR A 325 12.21 20.30 -18.26
CA THR A 325 10.88 19.76 -17.98
C THR A 325 10.32 20.28 -16.65
N VAL A 326 11.14 20.29 -15.60
CA VAL A 326 10.74 20.84 -14.28
C VAL A 326 10.45 22.33 -14.39
N LYS A 327 11.33 23.10 -15.03
CA LYS A 327 11.18 24.56 -15.23
C LYS A 327 9.88 24.88 -15.98
N ASP A 328 9.62 24.18 -17.07
CA ASP A 328 8.46 24.44 -17.93
C ASP A 328 7.13 24.12 -17.22
N LEU A 329 7.10 23.06 -16.40
CA LEU A 329 5.93 22.67 -15.62
C LEU A 329 5.59 23.62 -14.46
N VAL A 330 6.54 24.44 -14.01
CA VAL A 330 6.30 25.48 -12.97
C VAL A 330 6.16 26.88 -13.57
N ALA A 331 5.93 26.99 -14.86
CA ALA A 331 5.70 28.27 -15.52
C ALA A 331 4.52 29.02 -14.86
N GLY A 332 4.75 30.25 -14.42
CA GLY A 332 3.76 31.05 -13.67
C GLY A 332 3.83 30.90 -12.13
N ALA A 333 4.67 30.02 -11.60
CA ALA A 333 4.99 30.01 -10.17
C ALA A 333 6.00 31.12 -9.84
N ASP A 334 6.02 31.54 -8.56
CA ASP A 334 7.01 32.51 -8.04
C ASP A 334 8.36 31.84 -7.79
N VAL A 335 9.01 31.42 -8.89
CA VAL A 335 10.32 30.74 -8.89
C VAL A 335 11.17 31.32 -10.03
N SER A 336 12.37 31.75 -9.69
CA SER A 336 13.35 32.25 -10.67
C SER A 336 14.41 31.18 -10.97
N PHE A 337 14.94 31.24 -12.19
CA PHE A 337 15.92 30.26 -12.67
C PHE A 337 17.11 30.94 -13.31
N LEU A 338 18.31 30.40 -13.03
CA LEU A 338 19.56 30.74 -13.71
C LEU A 338 19.94 29.60 -14.66
N GLU A 339 20.15 29.91 -15.92
CA GLU A 339 20.56 28.91 -16.91
C GLU A 339 21.96 28.35 -16.62
N ARG A 340 22.10 27.02 -16.64
CA ARG A 340 23.34 26.26 -16.46
C ARG A 340 23.85 25.61 -17.75
N GLY A 341 23.13 25.86 -18.84
CA GLY A 341 23.42 25.35 -20.18
C GLY A 341 23.04 23.89 -20.38
N LYS A 342 23.38 23.40 -21.54
CA LYS A 342 23.10 22.05 -22.01
C LYS A 342 24.19 21.07 -21.55
N ARG A 343 23.80 19.91 -21.05
CA ARG A 343 24.73 18.89 -20.54
C ARG A 343 24.41 17.51 -21.07
N ASP A 344 25.44 16.78 -21.45
CA ASP A 344 25.35 15.36 -21.74
C ASP A 344 25.34 14.57 -20.43
N LEU A 345 24.31 13.77 -20.22
CA LEU A 345 24.18 12.92 -19.05
C LEU A 345 24.53 11.48 -19.43
N LYS A 346 25.46 10.86 -18.69
CA LYS A 346 25.91 9.49 -18.99
C LYS A 346 24.74 8.52 -19.03
N GLY A 347 24.53 7.86 -20.20
CA GLY A 347 23.46 6.89 -20.41
C GLY A 347 22.12 7.50 -20.81
N ILE A 348 22.06 8.81 -21.07
CA ILE A 348 20.91 9.51 -21.66
C ILE A 348 21.29 9.94 -23.07
N THR A 349 20.42 9.67 -24.04
CA THR A 349 20.72 9.86 -25.45
C THR A 349 20.87 11.33 -25.84
N ASP A 350 19.99 12.19 -25.31
CA ASP A 350 19.96 13.62 -25.66
C ASP A 350 20.54 14.48 -24.53
N ALA A 351 21.25 15.52 -24.92
CA ALA A 351 21.73 16.52 -24.00
C ALA A 351 20.56 17.32 -23.39
N ILE A 352 20.59 17.53 -22.07
CA ILE A 352 19.51 18.15 -21.30
C ILE A 352 19.90 19.57 -20.87
N ASP A 353 18.99 20.52 -21.07
CA ASP A 353 19.14 21.88 -20.54
C ASP A 353 18.88 21.89 -19.04
N LEU A 354 19.81 22.48 -18.29
CA LEU A 354 19.78 22.56 -16.83
C LEU A 354 19.64 23.99 -16.35
N PHE A 355 18.95 24.14 -15.22
CA PHE A 355 18.67 25.42 -14.59
C PHE A 355 18.87 25.33 -13.08
N ALA A 356 19.56 26.29 -12.50
CA ALA A 356 19.64 26.43 -11.05
C ALA A 356 18.43 27.22 -10.54
N VAL A 357 17.79 26.71 -9.48
CA VAL A 357 16.71 27.44 -8.79
C VAL A 357 17.31 28.59 -7.99
N VAL A 358 16.79 29.78 -8.19
CA VAL A 358 17.18 30.96 -7.41
C VAL A 358 16.16 31.14 -6.29
N PRO A 359 16.59 31.09 -4.99
CA PRO A 359 15.67 31.35 -3.88
C PRO A 359 15.06 32.76 -4.02
N CYS A 360 13.75 32.87 -3.88
CA CYS A 360 13.12 34.18 -3.72
C CYS A 360 13.63 34.84 -2.42
N ARG A 361 13.99 36.13 -2.50
CA ARG A 361 14.49 36.91 -1.33
C ARG A 361 13.35 37.26 -0.39
#